data_6ba8d4c7517f9b922571e8ff9b51d8c2
#
_entry.id   6ba8d4c7517f9b922571e8ff9b51d8c2
#
_cell.length_a   1.000
_cell.length_b   1.000
_cell.length_c   1.000
_cell.angle_alpha   90.00
_cell.angle_beta   90.00
_cell.angle_gamma   90.00
#
_symmetry.space_group_name_H-M   'P 1'
#
loop_
_entity.id
_entity.type
_entity.pdbx_description
1 polymer ?
#
loop_
_entity_poly.entity_id
_entity_poly.type
_entity_poly.pdbx_seq_one_letter_code
_entity_poly.pdbx_strand_id
1 'polypeptide(L)'
;MDQKTRDDLLQLFQSKLNEAMTFYLETCTRCGVCTEACHVYASMGQVKYIAAYRAEIIRRLYKKYFKVRGKVWPSVGEAKELTEMAVEELFEAAYSCTGCRRCMVYCPFGIDTQMIMSIAKLLLIGANAEPEILTLLADTSITKGKSFELFKEGFLDGIKRLEVDVVQKWKMEAGEIAIPVDVPGADLLYVALAGAHSIIPAAAVFNAAGENWTLSFFEAVNFGAFVGDPTKTKLILDRIINEAKRLKVKEVCICECGTAFRVMKQLSGKQPFEVTSITEVHARYLREGRIK
;
A
#
# COMPACT_ATOMS: atom_id res chain seq x y z
N MET A 1 -27.89 9.46 -1.24
CA MET A 1 -27.25 9.36 0.11
C MET A 1 -28.16 10.04 1.12
N ASP A 2 -28.54 9.33 2.18
CA ASP A 2 -29.35 9.89 3.26
C ASP A 2 -28.56 10.86 4.16
N GLN A 3 -29.28 11.64 4.99
CA GLN A 3 -28.67 12.68 5.84
C GLN A 3 -27.74 12.08 6.89
N LYS A 4 -28.13 10.94 7.49
CA LYS A 4 -27.34 10.29 8.54
C LYS A 4 -25.99 9.83 8.00
N THR A 5 -25.98 9.10 6.88
CA THR A 5 -24.74 8.66 6.20
C THR A 5 -23.84 9.85 5.89
N ARG A 6 -24.40 10.95 5.39
CA ARG A 6 -23.63 12.17 5.12
C ARG A 6 -22.98 12.72 6.38
N ASP A 7 -23.74 12.83 7.47
CA ASP A 7 -23.23 13.38 8.73
C ASP A 7 -22.14 12.50 9.34
N ASP A 8 -22.28 11.17 9.27
CA ASP A 8 -21.27 10.20 9.72
C ASP A 8 -19.98 10.35 8.90
N LEU A 9 -20.07 10.50 7.57
CA LEU A 9 -18.91 10.71 6.70
C LEU A 9 -18.22 12.06 6.98
N LEU A 10 -18.97 13.11 7.25
CA LEU A 10 -18.41 14.41 7.62
C LEU A 10 -17.73 14.40 8.98
N GLN A 11 -18.26 13.67 9.95
CA GLN A 11 -17.61 13.46 11.23
C GLN A 11 -16.30 12.65 11.07
N LEU A 12 -16.33 11.62 10.24
CA LEU A 12 -15.13 10.85 9.88
C LEU A 12 -14.07 11.76 9.23
N PHE A 13 -14.46 12.58 8.26
CA PHE A 13 -13.55 13.54 7.63
C PHE A 13 -12.97 14.51 8.66
N GLN A 14 -13.79 15.09 9.51
CA GLN A 14 -13.37 16.02 10.55
C GLN A 14 -12.32 15.38 11.48
N SER A 15 -12.49 14.12 11.85
CA SER A 15 -11.56 13.39 12.70
C SER A 15 -10.15 13.23 12.10
N LYS A 16 -9.99 13.42 10.77
CA LYS A 16 -8.73 13.32 10.04
C LYS A 16 -8.09 14.67 9.72
N LEU A 17 -8.76 15.78 10.06
CA LEU A 17 -8.23 17.13 9.86
C LEU A 17 -7.28 17.48 11.01
N ASN A 18 -6.01 17.14 10.83
CA ASN A 18 -4.91 17.64 11.66
C ASN A 18 -4.20 18.81 10.97
N GLU A 19 -3.20 19.40 11.63
CA GLU A 19 -2.45 20.55 11.10
C GLU A 19 -1.82 20.27 9.73
N ALA A 20 -1.18 19.10 9.56
CA ALA A 20 -0.57 18.72 8.29
C ALA A 20 -1.61 18.59 7.17
N MET A 21 -2.75 17.96 7.44
CA MET A 21 -3.81 17.82 6.45
C MET A 21 -4.42 19.17 6.08
N THR A 22 -4.66 20.02 7.07
CA THR A 22 -5.16 21.40 6.85
C THR A 22 -4.16 22.17 5.98
N PHE A 23 -2.87 22.10 6.28
CA PHE A 23 -1.82 22.70 5.45
C PHE A 23 -1.88 22.20 4.00
N TYR A 24 -1.95 20.89 3.77
CA TYR A 24 -2.01 20.32 2.42
C TYR A 24 -3.27 20.76 1.64
N LEU A 25 -4.39 20.90 2.32
CA LEU A 25 -5.63 21.34 1.70
C LEU A 25 -5.65 22.84 1.37
N GLU A 26 -4.94 23.67 2.14
CA GLU A 26 -4.96 25.13 1.99
C GLU A 26 -3.82 25.72 1.14
N THR A 27 -2.66 25.07 1.14
CA THR A 27 -1.43 25.65 0.55
C THR A 27 -1.32 25.46 -0.96
N CYS A 28 -2.08 24.52 -1.56
CA CYS A 28 -1.95 24.22 -2.98
C CYS A 28 -2.30 25.39 -3.89
N THR A 29 -1.31 25.93 -4.59
CA THR A 29 -1.45 27.02 -5.56
C THR A 29 -1.89 26.56 -6.96
N ARG A 30 -2.07 25.24 -7.16
CA ARG A 30 -2.43 24.64 -8.48
C ARG A 30 -1.39 24.92 -9.58
N CYS A 31 -0.11 25.06 -9.24
CA CYS A 31 0.98 25.37 -10.18
C CYS A 31 1.22 24.27 -11.24
N GLY A 32 0.71 23.04 -11.05
CA GLY A 32 0.79 21.96 -12.00
C GLY A 32 2.08 21.12 -11.99
N VAL A 33 3.15 21.49 -11.26
CA VAL A 33 4.43 20.76 -11.23
C VAL A 33 4.28 19.27 -10.91
N CYS A 34 3.32 18.90 -10.05
CA CYS A 34 3.04 17.51 -9.72
C CYS A 34 2.53 16.67 -10.92
N THR A 35 2.17 17.31 -12.04
CA THR A 35 1.72 16.64 -13.27
C THR A 35 2.85 15.85 -13.90
N GLU A 36 4.05 16.41 -13.96
CA GLU A 36 5.25 15.78 -14.52
C GLU A 36 5.68 14.53 -13.73
N ALA A 37 5.40 14.54 -12.43
CA ALA A 37 5.73 13.42 -11.56
C ALA A 37 4.77 12.24 -11.68
N CYS A 38 3.54 12.46 -12.14
CA CYS A 38 2.48 11.46 -12.06
C CYS A 38 2.51 10.49 -13.26
N HIS A 39 2.96 9.24 -13.01
CA HIS A 39 2.99 8.20 -14.04
C HIS A 39 1.60 7.81 -14.55
N VAL A 40 0.55 7.90 -13.72
CA VAL A 40 -0.82 7.65 -14.17
C VAL A 40 -1.26 8.73 -15.17
N TYR A 41 -0.98 10.00 -14.87
CA TYR A 41 -1.25 11.07 -15.83
C TYR A 41 -0.43 10.91 -17.10
N ALA A 42 0.86 10.58 -16.99
CA ALA A 42 1.74 10.37 -18.15
C ALA A 42 1.23 9.25 -19.08
N SER A 43 0.62 8.21 -18.51
CA SER A 43 0.05 7.11 -19.28
C SER A 43 -1.33 7.42 -19.87
N MET A 44 -2.19 8.10 -19.11
CA MET A 44 -3.61 8.30 -19.48
C MET A 44 -3.88 9.63 -20.21
N GLY A 45 -3.05 10.65 -20.03
CA GLY A 45 -3.16 11.96 -20.68
C GLY A 45 -4.37 12.82 -20.26
N GLN A 46 -5.17 12.41 -19.27
CA GLN A 46 -6.41 13.07 -18.88
C GLN A 46 -6.22 13.91 -17.62
N VAL A 47 -6.79 15.12 -17.61
CA VAL A 47 -6.69 16.09 -16.50
C VAL A 47 -7.13 15.51 -15.15
N LYS A 48 -8.14 14.64 -15.13
CA LYS A 48 -8.65 14.00 -13.91
C LYS A 48 -7.59 13.15 -13.18
N TYR A 49 -6.52 12.75 -13.86
CA TYR A 49 -5.41 11.97 -13.28
C TYR A 49 -4.27 12.84 -12.76
N ILE A 50 -4.34 14.16 -12.89
CA ILE A 50 -3.36 15.07 -12.28
C ILE A 50 -3.50 15.02 -10.75
N ALA A 51 -2.37 14.92 -10.04
CA ALA A 51 -2.37 14.80 -8.58
C ALA A 51 -3.11 15.98 -7.89
N ALA A 52 -2.86 17.21 -8.34
CA ALA A 52 -3.56 18.39 -7.83
C ALA A 52 -5.07 18.35 -8.09
N TYR A 53 -5.50 17.85 -9.25
CA TYR A 53 -6.92 17.71 -9.58
C TYR A 53 -7.62 16.69 -8.66
N ARG A 54 -7.01 15.52 -8.45
CA ARG A 54 -7.55 14.53 -7.51
C ARG A 54 -7.69 15.11 -6.09
N ALA A 55 -6.67 15.82 -5.62
CA ALA A 55 -6.71 16.48 -4.31
C ALA A 55 -7.77 17.58 -4.24
N GLU A 56 -8.09 18.21 -5.37
CA GLU A 56 -9.11 19.28 -5.42
C GLU A 56 -10.51 18.77 -5.07
N ILE A 57 -10.84 17.53 -5.37
CA ILE A 57 -12.13 16.94 -5.02
C ILE A 57 -12.33 16.97 -3.50
N ILE A 58 -11.32 16.55 -2.73
CA ILE A 58 -11.34 16.64 -1.26
C ILE A 58 -11.32 18.09 -0.78
N ARG A 59 -10.56 19.00 -1.42
CA ARG A 59 -10.54 20.43 -1.05
C ARG A 59 -11.90 21.07 -1.21
N ARG A 60 -12.67 20.71 -2.24
CA ARG A 60 -14.03 21.24 -2.46
C ARG A 60 -14.98 20.85 -1.34
N LEU A 61 -14.91 19.59 -0.87
CA LEU A 61 -15.64 19.12 0.30
C LEU A 61 -15.18 19.85 1.57
N TYR A 62 -13.86 19.93 1.78
CA TYR A 62 -13.27 20.65 2.91
C TYR A 62 -13.75 22.12 2.97
N LYS A 63 -13.71 22.82 1.84
CA LYS A 63 -14.20 24.21 1.75
C LYS A 63 -15.68 24.31 2.11
N LYS A 64 -16.52 23.40 1.61
CA LYS A 64 -17.97 23.43 1.85
C LYS A 64 -18.32 23.26 3.33
N TYR A 65 -17.70 22.28 4.01
CA TYR A 65 -18.15 21.88 5.33
C TYR A 65 -17.31 22.46 6.48
N PHE A 66 -16.07 22.83 6.23
CA PHE A 66 -15.14 23.23 7.29
C PHE A 66 -14.62 24.67 7.17
N LYS A 67 -14.97 25.39 6.09
CA LYS A 67 -14.63 26.83 5.94
C LYS A 67 -15.87 27.71 5.93
N VAL A 68 -15.79 28.83 6.66
CA VAL A 68 -16.88 29.78 6.76
C VAL A 68 -17.36 30.28 5.39
N ARG A 69 -16.42 30.65 4.50
CA ARG A 69 -16.74 31.09 3.13
C ARG A 69 -17.50 30.04 2.33
N GLY A 70 -17.14 28.76 2.42
CA GLY A 70 -17.81 27.68 1.70
C GLY A 70 -19.21 27.37 2.23
N LYS A 71 -19.46 27.66 3.53
CA LYS A 71 -20.77 27.51 4.15
C LYS A 71 -21.74 28.62 3.70
N VAL A 72 -21.25 29.87 3.65
CA VAL A 72 -22.07 31.05 3.35
C VAL A 72 -22.20 31.30 1.85
N TRP A 73 -21.14 31.09 1.08
CA TRP A 73 -21.06 31.32 -0.37
C TRP A 73 -20.48 30.13 -1.10
N PRO A 74 -21.26 29.07 -1.35
CA PRO A 74 -20.77 27.83 -1.97
C PRO A 74 -20.16 28.05 -3.36
N SER A 75 -20.69 29.01 -4.13
CA SER A 75 -20.18 29.35 -5.47
C SER A 75 -18.82 30.04 -5.46
N VAL A 76 -18.38 30.59 -4.32
CA VAL A 76 -17.09 31.24 -4.18
C VAL A 76 -16.07 30.22 -3.67
N GLY A 77 -15.11 29.86 -4.50
CA GLY A 77 -14.03 28.95 -4.14
C GLY A 77 -14.31 27.48 -4.43
N GLU A 78 -15.25 27.19 -5.31
CA GLU A 78 -15.54 25.84 -5.84
C GLU A 78 -15.95 24.82 -4.76
N ALA A 79 -16.62 25.27 -3.70
CA ALA A 79 -17.14 24.41 -2.66
C ALA A 79 -18.21 23.46 -3.23
N LYS A 80 -18.09 22.15 -3.00
CA LYS A 80 -19.05 21.14 -3.45
C LYS A 80 -19.65 20.39 -2.26
N GLU A 81 -20.90 19.99 -2.41
CA GLU A 81 -21.55 19.10 -1.45
C GLU A 81 -21.17 17.65 -1.64
N LEU A 82 -21.21 16.88 -0.56
CA LEU A 82 -21.02 15.44 -0.56
C LEU A 82 -22.33 14.78 -1.05
N THR A 83 -22.37 14.46 -2.34
CA THR A 83 -23.46 13.78 -3.04
C THR A 83 -23.01 12.43 -3.55
N GLU A 84 -23.92 11.62 -4.09
CA GLU A 84 -23.55 10.35 -4.76
C GLU A 84 -22.57 10.57 -5.91
N MET A 85 -22.79 11.60 -6.72
CA MET A 85 -21.85 11.98 -7.78
C MET A 85 -20.47 12.37 -7.23
N ALA A 86 -20.42 13.02 -6.07
CA ALA A 86 -19.16 13.34 -5.41
C ALA A 86 -18.45 12.06 -4.91
N VAL A 87 -19.19 11.04 -4.49
CA VAL A 87 -18.65 9.72 -4.12
C VAL A 87 -18.04 9.02 -5.34
N GLU A 88 -18.69 9.08 -6.50
CA GLU A 88 -18.14 8.53 -7.76
C GLU A 88 -16.85 9.27 -8.19
N GLU A 89 -16.84 10.61 -8.12
CA GLU A 89 -15.64 11.41 -8.38
C GLU A 89 -14.49 11.04 -7.41
N LEU A 90 -14.82 10.82 -6.13
CA LEU A 90 -13.86 10.39 -5.11
C LEU A 90 -13.31 9.00 -5.40
N PHE A 91 -14.16 8.06 -5.82
CA PHE A 91 -13.75 6.70 -6.17
C PHE A 91 -12.71 6.72 -7.28
N GLU A 92 -12.98 7.40 -8.38
CA GLU A 92 -12.04 7.48 -9.49
C GLU A 92 -10.73 8.16 -9.08
N ALA A 93 -10.80 9.26 -8.33
CA ALA A 93 -9.62 9.98 -7.87
C ALA A 93 -8.75 9.15 -6.91
N ALA A 94 -9.38 8.45 -5.96
CA ALA A 94 -8.70 7.70 -4.92
C ALA A 94 -8.03 6.44 -5.46
N TYR A 95 -8.74 5.68 -6.31
CA TYR A 95 -8.24 4.39 -6.81
C TYR A 95 -7.45 4.47 -8.11
N SER A 96 -7.46 5.61 -8.79
CA SER A 96 -6.45 5.92 -9.81
C SER A 96 -5.10 6.36 -9.21
N CYS A 97 -5.03 6.60 -7.91
CA CYS A 97 -3.80 6.96 -7.21
C CYS A 97 -3.09 5.71 -6.66
N THR A 98 -1.90 5.40 -7.15
CA THR A 98 -1.08 4.27 -6.66
C THR A 98 -0.37 4.54 -5.32
N GLY A 99 -0.51 5.74 -4.74
CA GLY A 99 0.09 6.09 -3.46
C GLY A 99 1.61 6.23 -3.46
N CYS A 100 2.26 6.39 -4.61
CA CYS A 100 3.72 6.40 -4.76
C CYS A 100 4.44 7.65 -4.20
N ARG A 101 3.72 8.72 -3.88
CA ARG A 101 4.24 10.00 -3.36
C ARG A 101 5.18 10.80 -4.28
N ARG A 102 5.41 10.39 -5.52
CA ARG A 102 6.27 11.16 -6.44
C ARG A 102 5.83 12.62 -6.56
N CYS A 103 4.52 12.87 -6.61
CA CYS A 103 3.96 14.22 -6.66
C CYS A 103 4.30 15.08 -5.42
N MET A 104 4.48 14.49 -4.25
CA MET A 104 4.94 15.17 -3.04
C MET A 104 6.40 15.63 -3.17
N VAL A 105 7.27 14.77 -3.72
CA VAL A 105 8.70 15.08 -3.91
C VAL A 105 8.90 16.23 -4.88
N TYR A 106 8.05 16.32 -5.92
CA TYR A 106 8.11 17.40 -6.91
C TYR A 106 7.40 18.69 -6.45
N CYS A 107 6.55 18.59 -5.42
CA CYS A 107 5.81 19.75 -4.93
C CYS A 107 6.73 20.70 -4.15
N PRO A 108 6.83 22.01 -4.53
CA PRO A 108 7.66 22.97 -3.81
C PRO A 108 7.20 23.20 -2.35
N PHE A 109 5.94 22.84 -2.04
CA PHE A 109 5.37 22.91 -0.70
C PHE A 109 5.32 21.56 0.01
N GLY A 110 5.80 20.47 -0.61
CA GLY A 110 5.76 19.14 -0.02
C GLY A 110 4.37 18.57 0.23
N ILE A 111 3.35 18.99 -0.54
CA ILE A 111 1.96 18.54 -0.35
C ILE A 111 1.85 17.04 -0.63
N ASP A 112 1.47 16.27 0.38
CA ASP A 112 1.25 14.84 0.27
C ASP A 112 -0.14 14.50 -0.26
N THR A 113 -0.26 14.45 -1.59
CA THR A 113 -1.51 14.05 -2.25
C THR A 113 -1.94 12.62 -1.86
N GLN A 114 -0.99 11.74 -1.53
CA GLN A 114 -1.33 10.37 -1.09
C GLN A 114 -2.07 10.39 0.25
N MET A 115 -1.69 11.26 1.19
CA MET A 115 -2.45 11.43 2.44
C MET A 115 -3.86 11.99 2.18
N ILE A 116 -4.00 12.95 1.25
CA ILE A 116 -5.32 13.45 0.85
C ILE A 116 -6.17 12.32 0.25
N MET A 117 -5.58 11.47 -0.60
CA MET A 117 -6.29 10.30 -1.16
C MET A 117 -6.61 9.23 -0.11
N SER A 118 -5.86 9.14 0.97
CA SER A 118 -6.23 8.27 2.10
C SER A 118 -7.53 8.69 2.76
N ILE A 119 -7.80 10.00 2.87
CA ILE A 119 -9.10 10.49 3.34
C ILE A 119 -10.21 10.12 2.35
N ALA A 120 -9.97 10.31 1.04
CA ALA A 120 -10.94 9.90 0.02
C ALA A 120 -11.33 8.42 0.16
N LYS A 121 -10.34 7.53 0.33
CA LYS A 121 -10.57 6.10 0.55
C LYS A 121 -11.35 5.81 1.82
N LEU A 122 -11.05 6.48 2.93
CA LEU A 122 -11.80 6.34 4.17
C LEU A 122 -13.27 6.77 4.01
N LEU A 123 -13.54 7.84 3.29
CA LEU A 123 -14.90 8.29 2.99
C LEU A 123 -15.64 7.26 2.12
N LEU A 124 -14.95 6.65 1.15
CA LEU A 124 -15.51 5.59 0.31
C LEU A 124 -15.86 4.34 1.12
N ILE A 125 -14.97 3.91 2.03
CA ILE A 125 -15.26 2.80 2.95
C ILE A 125 -16.47 3.12 3.84
N GLY A 126 -16.53 4.33 4.40
CA GLY A 126 -17.68 4.77 5.19
C GLY A 126 -18.99 4.86 4.39
N ALA A 127 -18.92 5.02 3.07
CA ALA A 127 -20.05 5.03 2.15
C ALA A 127 -20.36 3.63 1.56
N ASN A 128 -19.61 2.57 1.93
CA ASN A 128 -19.63 1.24 1.32
C ASN A 128 -19.44 1.28 -0.21
N ALA A 129 -18.54 2.12 -0.67
CA ALA A 129 -18.24 2.38 -2.08
C ALA A 129 -16.78 2.05 -2.45
N GLU A 130 -16.07 1.26 -1.65
CA GLU A 130 -14.73 0.77 -1.96
C GLU A 130 -14.75 -0.35 -3.01
N PRO A 131 -13.63 -0.60 -3.73
CA PRO A 131 -13.55 -1.67 -4.72
C PRO A 131 -13.69 -3.06 -4.08
N GLU A 132 -14.69 -3.82 -4.48
CA GLU A 132 -14.98 -5.17 -3.97
C GLU A 132 -13.77 -6.09 -4.07
N ILE A 133 -13.03 -6.06 -5.20
CA ILE A 133 -11.86 -6.93 -5.40
C ILE A 133 -10.73 -6.65 -4.41
N LEU A 134 -10.46 -5.37 -4.09
CA LEU A 134 -9.43 -5.03 -3.11
C LEU A 134 -9.86 -5.42 -1.69
N THR A 135 -11.12 -5.24 -1.38
CA THR A 135 -11.74 -5.65 -0.11
C THR A 135 -11.64 -7.17 0.05
N LEU A 136 -12.03 -7.93 -0.98
CA LEU A 136 -11.92 -9.39 -1.00
C LEU A 136 -10.47 -9.87 -0.78
N LEU A 137 -9.50 -9.25 -1.46
CA LEU A 137 -8.09 -9.62 -1.31
C LEU A 137 -7.57 -9.32 0.11
N ALA A 138 -7.95 -8.18 0.69
CA ALA A 138 -7.59 -7.84 2.06
C ALA A 138 -8.24 -8.81 3.06
N ASP A 139 -9.52 -9.12 2.90
CA ASP A 139 -10.26 -10.03 3.77
C ASP A 139 -9.76 -11.48 3.64
N THR A 140 -9.41 -11.92 2.44
CA THR A 140 -8.76 -13.22 2.21
C THR A 140 -7.43 -13.28 2.95
N SER A 141 -6.60 -12.25 2.83
CA SER A 141 -5.35 -12.15 3.59
C SER A 141 -5.61 -12.22 5.10
N ILE A 142 -6.66 -11.59 5.62
CA ILE A 142 -7.07 -11.64 7.02
C ILE A 142 -7.59 -13.03 7.43
N THR A 143 -8.35 -13.69 6.62
CA THR A 143 -8.92 -15.00 6.91
C THR A 143 -7.85 -16.09 6.96
N LYS A 144 -6.90 -16.09 6.02
CA LYS A 144 -5.74 -17.00 6.04
C LYS A 144 -5.03 -17.04 7.38
N GLY A 145 -4.83 -15.89 8.01
CA GLY A 145 -4.20 -15.82 9.31
C GLY A 145 -5.08 -16.31 10.47
N LYS A 146 -6.40 -16.24 10.38
CA LYS A 146 -7.31 -16.79 11.39
C LYS A 146 -7.38 -18.31 11.31
N SER A 147 -7.23 -18.88 10.10
CA SER A 147 -7.26 -20.31 9.83
C SER A 147 -5.87 -20.83 9.43
N PHE A 148 -4.83 -20.37 10.12
CA PHE A 148 -3.44 -20.58 9.73
C PHE A 148 -3.08 -22.06 9.56
N GLU A 149 -3.47 -22.93 10.47
CA GLU A 149 -3.14 -24.36 10.41
C GLU A 149 -3.73 -25.04 9.14
N LEU A 150 -4.96 -24.67 8.76
CA LEU A 150 -5.58 -25.17 7.54
C LEU A 150 -4.92 -24.62 6.27
N PHE A 151 -4.44 -23.37 6.34
CA PHE A 151 -3.79 -22.72 5.23
C PHE A 151 -2.34 -23.22 5.02
N LYS A 152 -1.63 -23.52 6.10
CA LYS A 152 -0.19 -23.84 6.12
C LYS A 152 0.15 -25.01 5.20
N GLU A 153 -0.54 -26.13 5.30
CA GLU A 153 -0.27 -27.32 4.48
C GLU A 153 -0.42 -27.04 2.99
N GLY A 154 -1.55 -26.44 2.61
CA GLY A 154 -1.81 -26.09 1.21
C GLY A 154 -0.80 -25.08 0.65
N PHE A 155 -0.33 -24.14 1.47
CA PHE A 155 0.70 -23.21 1.07
C PHE A 155 2.04 -23.90 0.82
N LEU A 156 2.48 -24.78 1.73
CA LEU A 156 3.73 -25.54 1.58
C LEU A 156 3.71 -26.44 0.34
N ASP A 157 2.59 -27.10 0.07
CA ASP A 157 2.41 -27.91 -1.15
C ASP A 157 2.40 -27.05 -2.42
N GLY A 158 1.84 -25.85 -2.33
CA GLY A 158 1.90 -24.86 -3.41
C GLY A 158 3.32 -24.42 -3.73
N ILE A 159 4.14 -24.15 -2.72
CA ILE A 159 5.54 -23.78 -2.89
C ILE A 159 6.35 -24.92 -3.50
N LYS A 160 6.18 -26.15 -3.02
CA LYS A 160 6.87 -27.33 -3.63
C LYS A 160 6.51 -27.52 -5.10
N ARG A 161 5.24 -27.37 -5.45
CA ARG A 161 4.80 -27.41 -6.87
C ARG A 161 5.46 -26.29 -7.66
N LEU A 162 5.51 -25.08 -7.11
CA LEU A 162 6.14 -23.94 -7.76
C LEU A 162 7.63 -24.18 -8.05
N GLU A 163 8.38 -24.76 -7.11
CA GLU A 163 9.79 -25.14 -7.32
C GLU A 163 9.94 -26.14 -8.47
N VAL A 164 9.10 -27.18 -8.51
CA VAL A 164 9.13 -28.19 -9.59
C VAL A 164 8.78 -27.57 -10.95
N ASP A 165 7.75 -26.76 -11.01
CA ASP A 165 7.30 -26.11 -12.27
C ASP A 165 8.38 -25.19 -12.84
N VAL A 166 9.08 -24.45 -11.96
CA VAL A 166 10.16 -23.53 -12.38
C VAL A 166 11.36 -24.29 -12.91
N VAL A 167 11.80 -25.34 -12.19
CA VAL A 167 12.92 -26.20 -12.61
C VAL A 167 12.64 -26.79 -13.98
N GLN A 168 11.44 -27.33 -14.21
CA GLN A 168 11.04 -27.87 -15.49
C GLN A 168 10.98 -26.83 -16.62
N LYS A 169 10.30 -25.70 -16.35
CA LYS A 169 10.07 -24.64 -17.34
C LYS A 169 11.36 -23.96 -17.78
N TRP A 170 12.29 -23.73 -16.85
CA TRP A 170 13.52 -22.99 -17.09
C TRP A 170 14.75 -23.88 -17.27
N LYS A 171 14.55 -25.21 -17.24
CA LYS A 171 15.62 -26.21 -17.39
C LYS A 171 16.76 -26.01 -16.39
N MET A 172 16.40 -25.69 -15.16
CA MET A 172 17.34 -25.49 -14.05
C MET A 172 17.64 -26.81 -13.36
N GLU A 173 18.73 -26.87 -12.60
CA GLU A 173 19.01 -28.01 -11.76
C GLU A 173 18.13 -28.01 -10.49
N ALA A 174 17.82 -29.21 -9.98
CA ALA A 174 17.07 -29.33 -8.74
C ALA A 174 17.84 -28.68 -7.58
N GLY A 175 17.21 -27.74 -6.87
CA GLY A 175 17.82 -26.99 -5.77
C GLY A 175 18.36 -25.60 -6.12
N GLU A 176 18.49 -25.25 -7.40
CA GLU A 176 18.85 -23.88 -7.79
C GLU A 176 17.77 -22.86 -7.38
N ILE A 177 16.51 -23.29 -7.34
CA ILE A 177 15.41 -22.51 -6.76
C ILE A 177 14.86 -23.25 -5.55
N ALA A 178 15.53 -23.12 -4.41
CA ALA A 178 14.97 -23.50 -3.14
C ALA A 178 14.18 -22.30 -2.56
N ILE A 179 12.95 -22.54 -2.12
CA ILE A 179 12.09 -21.55 -1.48
C ILE A 179 11.84 -22.01 -0.04
N PRO A 180 12.74 -21.69 0.88
CA PRO A 180 12.60 -22.11 2.28
C PRO A 180 11.41 -21.39 2.92
N VAL A 181 10.59 -22.13 3.66
CA VAL A 181 9.42 -21.61 4.37
C VAL A 181 9.47 -22.10 5.81
N ASP A 182 9.08 -21.24 6.75
CA ASP A 182 8.98 -21.56 8.18
C ASP A 182 10.32 -21.98 8.82
N VAL A 183 11.41 -21.31 8.44
CA VAL A 183 12.76 -21.59 8.95
C VAL A 183 13.09 -20.75 10.17
N PRO A 184 13.06 -21.32 11.39
CA PRO A 184 13.44 -20.59 12.59
C PRO A 184 14.94 -20.24 12.57
N GLY A 185 15.28 -19.01 12.94
CA GLY A 185 16.65 -18.51 12.96
C GLY A 185 17.21 -18.12 11.59
N ALA A 186 16.38 -18.07 10.55
CA ALA A 186 16.77 -17.41 9.31
C ALA A 186 17.14 -15.93 9.58
N ASP A 187 18.13 -15.42 8.83
CA ASP A 187 18.53 -14.03 8.98
C ASP A 187 17.50 -13.08 8.37
N LEU A 188 16.89 -13.48 7.26
CA LEU A 188 15.96 -12.65 6.48
C LEU A 188 14.61 -13.36 6.28
N LEU A 189 13.52 -12.66 6.60
CA LEU A 189 12.15 -13.02 6.24
C LEU A 189 11.73 -12.23 5.00
N TYR A 190 11.49 -12.91 3.89
CA TYR A 190 10.96 -12.25 2.69
C TYR A 190 9.44 -12.25 2.67
N VAL A 191 8.87 -11.06 2.54
CA VAL A 191 7.42 -10.85 2.47
C VAL A 191 7.05 -10.49 1.03
N ALA A 192 6.57 -11.48 0.30
CA ALA A 192 6.14 -11.32 -1.10
C ALA A 192 4.84 -10.52 -1.22
N LEU A 193 4.58 -9.96 -2.40
CA LEU A 193 3.31 -9.31 -2.70
C LEU A 193 2.19 -10.35 -2.80
N ALA A 194 2.25 -11.18 -3.82
CA ALA A 194 1.41 -12.35 -4.04
C ALA A 194 1.90 -13.11 -5.29
N GLY A 195 1.92 -14.44 -5.20
CA GLY A 195 2.15 -15.32 -6.34
C GLY A 195 3.59 -15.43 -6.84
N ALA A 196 3.75 -16.29 -7.82
CA ALA A 196 5.03 -16.75 -8.34
C ALA A 196 5.93 -15.64 -8.88
N HIS A 197 5.37 -14.62 -9.50
CA HIS A 197 6.12 -13.52 -10.11
C HIS A 197 6.93 -12.67 -9.10
N SER A 198 6.51 -12.64 -7.85
CA SER A 198 7.20 -11.95 -6.76
C SER A 198 8.17 -12.88 -6.02
N ILE A 199 7.82 -14.16 -5.90
CA ILE A 199 8.59 -15.15 -5.12
C ILE A 199 9.80 -15.65 -5.90
N ILE A 200 9.63 -16.06 -7.16
CA ILE A 200 10.69 -16.74 -7.94
C ILE A 200 11.92 -15.87 -8.16
N PRO A 201 11.80 -14.60 -8.64
CA PRO A 201 12.98 -13.76 -8.83
C PRO A 201 13.72 -13.47 -7.53
N ALA A 202 13.00 -13.28 -6.44
CA ALA A 202 13.59 -13.06 -5.13
C ALA A 202 14.34 -14.29 -4.64
N ALA A 203 13.74 -15.48 -4.74
CA ALA A 203 14.37 -16.75 -4.38
C ALA A 203 15.67 -17.00 -5.18
N ALA A 204 15.64 -16.75 -6.48
CA ALA A 204 16.83 -16.89 -7.33
C ALA A 204 17.98 -15.99 -6.86
N VAL A 205 17.68 -14.72 -6.54
CA VAL A 205 18.70 -13.77 -6.06
C VAL A 205 19.20 -14.14 -4.67
N PHE A 206 18.33 -14.51 -3.73
CA PHE A 206 18.74 -14.89 -2.37
C PHE A 206 19.59 -16.14 -2.37
N ASN A 207 19.22 -17.16 -3.16
CA ASN A 207 19.98 -18.39 -3.27
C ASN A 207 21.36 -18.14 -3.93
N ALA A 208 21.41 -17.38 -5.02
CA ALA A 208 22.65 -16.99 -5.66
C ALA A 208 23.57 -16.17 -4.74
N ALA A 209 23.01 -15.35 -3.88
CA ALA A 209 23.73 -14.57 -2.87
C ALA A 209 24.15 -15.41 -1.65
N GLY A 210 23.72 -16.67 -1.53
CA GLY A 210 23.95 -17.51 -0.35
C GLY A 210 23.31 -16.93 0.91
N GLU A 211 22.09 -16.33 0.78
CA GLU A 211 21.39 -15.75 1.92
C GLU A 211 20.74 -16.84 2.78
N ASN A 212 20.77 -16.65 4.10
CA ASN A 212 20.00 -17.46 5.05
C ASN A 212 18.62 -16.84 5.21
N TRP A 213 17.66 -17.25 4.40
CA TRP A 213 16.36 -16.61 4.29
C TRP A 213 15.19 -17.58 4.43
N THR A 214 14.01 -17.04 4.63
CA THR A 214 12.73 -17.77 4.60
C THR A 214 11.64 -16.94 3.98
N LEU A 215 10.72 -17.58 3.26
CA LEU A 215 9.52 -16.94 2.73
C LEU A 215 8.47 -16.81 3.84
N SER A 216 7.81 -15.64 3.93
CA SER A 216 6.66 -15.43 4.79
C SER A 216 5.44 -16.21 4.27
N PHE A 217 4.65 -16.75 5.20
CA PHE A 217 3.33 -17.29 4.89
C PHE A 217 2.31 -16.20 4.47
N PHE A 218 2.58 -14.97 4.87
CA PHE A 218 1.65 -13.85 4.67
C PHE A 218 2.15 -12.93 3.56
N GLU A 219 1.20 -12.46 2.78
CA GLU A 219 1.45 -11.44 1.76
C GLU A 219 1.73 -10.09 2.41
N ALA A 220 2.42 -9.22 1.67
CA ALA A 220 2.71 -7.86 2.09
C ALA A 220 1.42 -7.05 2.39
N VAL A 221 1.56 -6.07 3.27
CA VAL A 221 0.47 -5.25 3.82
C VAL A 221 -0.28 -4.37 2.79
N ASN A 222 0.14 -4.41 1.53
CA ASN A 222 -0.37 -3.55 0.46
C ASN A 222 -1.88 -3.69 0.20
N PHE A 223 -2.50 -4.86 0.38
CA PHE A 223 -3.94 -5.01 0.14
C PHE A 223 -4.77 -4.17 1.10
N GLY A 224 -4.48 -4.17 2.40
CA GLY A 224 -5.11 -3.26 3.36
C GLY A 224 -4.85 -1.78 3.03
N ALA A 225 -3.62 -1.43 2.65
CA ALA A 225 -3.25 -0.07 2.28
C ALA A 225 -3.86 0.39 0.95
N PHE A 226 -4.08 -0.51 0.00
CA PHE A 226 -4.70 -0.17 -1.29
C PHE A 226 -6.19 0.07 -1.15
N VAL A 227 -6.91 -0.75 -0.40
CA VAL A 227 -8.32 -0.45 -0.09
C VAL A 227 -8.44 0.82 0.75
N GLY A 228 -7.43 1.10 1.59
CA GLY A 228 -7.36 2.29 2.43
C GLY A 228 -7.99 2.08 3.81
N ASP A 229 -8.17 0.83 4.22
CA ASP A 229 -8.69 0.46 5.54
C ASP A 229 -7.55 0.32 6.56
N PRO A 230 -7.44 1.24 7.54
CA PRO A 230 -6.39 1.20 8.54
C PRO A 230 -6.49 -0.01 9.47
N THR A 231 -7.70 -0.51 9.73
CA THR A 231 -7.92 -1.68 10.57
C THR A 231 -7.44 -2.94 9.88
N LYS A 232 -7.82 -3.14 8.61
CA LYS A 232 -7.32 -4.26 7.80
C LYS A 232 -5.82 -4.17 7.61
N THR A 233 -5.29 -2.98 7.32
CA THR A 233 -3.85 -2.72 7.21
C THR A 233 -3.10 -3.16 8.48
N LYS A 234 -3.60 -2.78 9.65
CA LYS A 234 -2.99 -3.15 10.93
C LYS A 234 -3.04 -4.65 11.18
N LEU A 235 -4.15 -5.31 10.91
CA LEU A 235 -4.29 -6.76 11.09
C LEU A 235 -3.29 -7.55 10.22
N ILE A 236 -3.08 -7.15 8.98
CA ILE A 236 -2.10 -7.77 8.09
C ILE A 236 -0.67 -7.48 8.55
N LEU A 237 -0.40 -6.25 8.96
CA LEU A 237 0.89 -5.83 9.51
C LEU A 237 1.27 -6.62 10.76
N ASP A 238 0.37 -6.72 11.73
CA ASP A 238 0.61 -7.40 13.01
C ASP A 238 0.97 -8.88 12.82
N ARG A 239 0.43 -9.54 11.80
CA ARG A 239 0.78 -10.93 11.48
C ARG A 239 2.21 -11.09 10.98
N ILE A 240 2.65 -10.22 10.07
CA ILE A 240 4.02 -10.22 9.56
C ILE A 240 4.98 -10.00 10.74
N ILE A 241 4.65 -9.05 11.63
CA ILE A 241 5.45 -8.78 12.83
C ILE A 241 5.52 -10.00 13.75
N ASN A 242 4.38 -10.66 13.97
CA ASN A 242 4.32 -11.84 14.84
C ASN A 242 5.08 -13.04 14.25
N GLU A 243 4.98 -13.24 12.93
CA GLU A 243 5.75 -14.26 12.22
C GLU A 243 7.26 -14.00 12.32
N ALA A 244 7.70 -12.78 12.05
CA ALA A 244 9.10 -12.38 12.17
C ALA A 244 9.66 -12.62 13.58
N LYS A 245 8.89 -12.28 14.62
CA LYS A 245 9.26 -12.54 16.02
C LYS A 245 9.32 -14.03 16.35
N ARG A 246 8.35 -14.81 15.88
CA ARG A 246 8.31 -16.26 16.07
C ARG A 246 9.52 -16.95 15.46
N LEU A 247 9.87 -16.53 14.23
CA LEU A 247 11.03 -17.07 13.50
C LEU A 247 12.37 -16.49 14.00
N LYS A 248 12.35 -15.44 14.80
CA LYS A 248 13.54 -14.76 15.34
C LYS A 248 14.48 -14.24 14.25
N VAL A 249 13.92 -13.76 13.15
CA VAL A 249 14.69 -13.17 12.04
C VAL A 249 15.31 -11.84 12.45
N LYS A 250 16.40 -11.45 11.79
CA LYS A 250 17.09 -10.18 12.01
C LYS A 250 16.57 -9.08 11.09
N GLU A 251 16.02 -9.47 9.94
CA GLU A 251 15.58 -8.57 8.87
C GLU A 251 14.26 -9.03 8.26
N VAL A 252 13.35 -8.10 8.01
CA VAL A 252 12.11 -8.32 7.23
C VAL A 252 12.25 -7.56 5.92
N CYS A 253 12.43 -8.30 4.84
CA CYS A 253 12.56 -7.77 3.49
C CYS A 253 11.19 -7.71 2.80
N ILE A 254 10.75 -6.52 2.47
CA ILE A 254 9.49 -6.30 1.76
C ILE A 254 9.75 -6.32 0.24
N CYS A 255 8.85 -6.98 -0.47
CA CYS A 255 8.86 -7.07 -1.93
C CYS A 255 8.97 -5.70 -2.63
N GLU A 256 8.89 -5.69 -3.95
CA GLU A 256 8.98 -4.53 -4.83
C GLU A 256 7.92 -3.44 -4.58
N CYS A 257 6.95 -3.67 -3.72
CA CYS A 257 5.88 -2.71 -3.43
C CYS A 257 6.32 -1.61 -2.46
N GLY A 258 6.65 -0.44 -2.99
CA GLY A 258 7.05 0.73 -2.18
C GLY A 258 5.98 1.19 -1.18
N THR A 259 4.69 0.95 -1.43
CA THR A 259 3.62 1.23 -0.47
C THR A 259 3.67 0.27 0.72
N ALA A 260 3.83 -1.03 0.47
CA ALA A 260 3.95 -2.03 1.53
C ALA A 260 5.20 -1.78 2.39
N PHE A 261 6.35 -1.51 1.76
CA PHE A 261 7.59 -1.17 2.45
C PHE A 261 7.42 0.04 3.37
N ARG A 262 6.86 1.14 2.85
CA ARG A 262 6.65 2.36 3.64
C ARG A 262 5.69 2.13 4.81
N VAL A 263 4.58 1.44 4.58
CA VAL A 263 3.60 1.13 5.63
C VAL A 263 4.26 0.27 6.71
N MET A 264 4.97 -0.79 6.32
CA MET A 264 5.70 -1.64 7.26
C MET A 264 6.71 -0.83 8.06
N LYS A 265 7.56 -0.04 7.41
CA LYS A 265 8.61 0.76 8.06
C LYS A 265 8.07 1.83 8.99
N GLN A 266 6.94 2.47 8.67
CA GLN A 266 6.37 3.55 9.47
C GLN A 266 5.46 3.07 10.60
N LEU A 267 4.72 1.97 10.40
CA LEU A 267 3.69 1.55 11.34
C LEU A 267 4.09 0.36 12.21
N SER A 268 5.19 -0.34 11.92
CA SER A 268 5.65 -1.46 12.75
C SER A 268 6.16 -1.03 14.13
N GLY A 269 6.50 0.24 14.32
CA GLY A 269 7.13 0.72 15.57
C GLY A 269 8.53 0.13 15.76
N LYS A 270 9.03 0.19 17.00
CA LYS A 270 10.33 -0.40 17.33
C LYS A 270 10.21 -1.92 17.43
N GLN A 271 10.96 -2.63 16.61
CA GLN A 271 10.97 -4.10 16.54
C GLN A 271 12.39 -4.64 16.78
N PRO A 272 12.55 -5.94 17.12
CA PRO A 272 13.86 -6.58 17.27
C PRO A 272 14.51 -6.94 15.91
N PHE A 273 13.93 -6.54 14.81
CA PHE A 273 14.40 -6.76 13.44
C PHE A 273 14.38 -5.44 12.66
N GLU A 274 15.18 -5.38 11.60
CA GLU A 274 15.15 -4.26 10.64
C GLU A 274 14.10 -4.50 9.57
N VAL A 275 13.59 -3.41 8.97
CA VAL A 275 12.67 -3.45 7.82
C VAL A 275 13.39 -2.86 6.61
N THR A 276 13.57 -3.68 5.58
CA THR A 276 14.23 -3.31 4.32
C THR A 276 13.33 -3.57 3.12
N SER A 277 13.65 -2.96 1.99
CA SER A 277 13.05 -3.30 0.70
C SER A 277 13.93 -4.27 -0.07
N ILE A 278 13.33 -5.05 -0.98
CA ILE A 278 14.07 -5.96 -1.86
C ILE A 278 15.16 -5.22 -2.66
N THR A 279 14.92 -3.95 -3.03
CA THR A 279 15.90 -3.13 -3.74
C THR A 279 17.10 -2.74 -2.87
N GLU A 280 16.90 -2.47 -1.59
CA GLU A 280 17.99 -2.21 -0.63
C GLU A 280 18.84 -3.47 -0.43
N VAL A 281 18.20 -4.63 -0.34
CA VAL A 281 18.88 -5.93 -0.20
C VAL A 281 19.69 -6.27 -1.45
N HIS A 282 19.10 -6.13 -2.65
CA HIS A 282 19.84 -6.35 -3.91
C HIS A 282 21.03 -5.40 -4.05
N ALA A 283 20.85 -4.11 -3.71
CA ALA A 283 21.92 -3.13 -3.73
C ALA A 283 23.06 -3.47 -2.74
N ARG A 284 22.71 -4.07 -1.59
CA ARG A 284 23.68 -4.59 -0.62
C ARG A 284 24.48 -5.74 -1.22
N TYR A 285 23.83 -6.76 -1.80
CA TYR A 285 24.49 -7.90 -2.41
C TYR A 285 25.43 -7.52 -3.56
N LEU A 286 25.04 -6.56 -4.41
CA LEU A 286 25.90 -6.03 -5.46
C LEU A 286 27.16 -5.35 -4.88
N ARG A 287 27.02 -4.55 -3.82
CA ARG A 287 28.17 -3.88 -3.18
C ARG A 287 29.10 -4.85 -2.47
N GLU A 288 28.57 -5.94 -1.94
CA GLU A 288 29.32 -7.01 -1.27
C GLU A 288 29.92 -8.03 -2.28
N GLY A 289 29.59 -7.91 -3.56
CA GLY A 289 30.03 -8.85 -4.60
C GLY A 289 29.41 -10.25 -4.50
N ARG A 290 28.31 -10.41 -3.75
CA ARG A 290 27.57 -11.68 -3.59
C ARG A 290 26.77 -12.04 -4.85
N ILE A 291 26.39 -11.05 -5.64
CA ILE A 291 25.77 -11.18 -6.97
C ILE A 291 26.46 -10.25 -7.97
N LYS A 292 26.29 -10.52 -9.27
CA LYS A 292 26.87 -9.72 -10.37
C LYS A 292 25.77 -9.10 -11.23
#